data_bf9a752b26120998c0224838c92eaca1
#
_entry.id   bf9a752b26120998c0224838c92eaca1
#
_cell.length_a   1.000
_cell.length_b   1.000
_cell.length_c   1.000
_cell.angle_alpha   90.00
_cell.angle_beta   90.00
_cell.angle_gamma   90.00
#
_symmetry.space_group_name_H-M   'P 1'
#
loop_
_entity.id
_entity.type
_entity.pdbx_description
1 polymer ?
#
loop_
_entity_poly.entity_id
_entity_poly.type
_entity_poly.pdbx_seq_one_letter_code
_entity_poly.pdbx_strand_id
1 'polypeptide(L)'
;MKKALLWWEFLRKTLGGEQVRTFVNSYFPPEEQQKVGLSIDFSFHKLDNLHKELPQVKRMTWILSLLAFALIFTAVMNYILIVISSIVNRSKEVAVHKCYGASENNIHGMMFGEALVHIVLSLILALLLILAFRGTVEELLATSLDSLLLSNGSLVLLGICILVFFVSGFMPGSLYARIPVASAFRNYRENKRIWKKALLLVQFVATGFLVTMLVFVARQYTFMVNDRPGYAYENLAYCGLAGVDSTSRAKILDEVMRLPGVAAATTVYQLPFEHASGNNILLPGGTQELFNIADLYWVGNGYLDMMEIPVIQGRSFTENVTNSREVMVDRRFVEKMKLVAGWTDDVVGKDICVTEHSKWNEEPFTICGVYENIRLGGISNQDMRPSVLFYAHKPMYTLQVKFHELTNDNMARLQQKISETFPDRELSAISFRSEIMDLYKDSRQFRDSVMIGGLVTLLVTLIGLIGYTNDEVSRRRKEIAVRRVNGATLWDILRLFIKDIGYICIYAVILGGGIAYFVLQKWQEQFTEKVPLSWYIF
;
A
#
# COMPACT_ATOMS: atom_id res chain seq x y z
N MET A 1 25.97 -23.41 -21.33
CA MET A 1 25.94 -23.02 -19.92
C MET A 1 27.23 -22.38 -19.42
N LYS A 2 28.43 -22.98 -19.54
CA LYS A 2 29.71 -22.35 -19.13
C LYS A 2 30.02 -21.01 -19.80
N LYS A 3 29.73 -20.84 -21.10
CA LYS A 3 29.94 -19.55 -21.82
C LYS A 3 28.99 -18.44 -21.31
N ALA A 4 27.75 -18.77 -20.92
CA ALA A 4 26.80 -17.78 -20.37
C ALA A 4 27.22 -17.31 -18.97
N LEU A 5 27.82 -18.19 -18.14
CA LEU A 5 28.35 -17.84 -16.83
C LEU A 5 29.61 -16.94 -16.92
N LEU A 6 30.50 -17.22 -17.86
CA LEU A 6 31.66 -16.36 -18.13
C LEU A 6 31.27 -14.96 -18.66
N TRP A 7 30.21 -14.91 -19.48
CA TRP A 7 29.61 -13.66 -19.94
C TRP A 7 28.95 -12.87 -18.80
N TRP A 8 28.27 -13.55 -17.90
CA TRP A 8 27.67 -12.93 -16.71
C TRP A 8 28.73 -12.35 -15.75
N GLU A 9 29.84 -13.04 -15.54
CA GLU A 9 30.97 -12.56 -14.75
C GLU A 9 31.70 -11.37 -15.39
N PHE A 10 31.81 -11.35 -16.70
CA PHE A 10 32.39 -10.23 -17.46
C PHE A 10 31.49 -9.00 -17.43
N LEU A 11 30.19 -9.15 -17.63
CA LEU A 11 29.18 -8.08 -17.52
C LEU A 11 29.11 -7.47 -16.11
N ARG A 12 29.33 -8.28 -15.09
CA ARG A 12 29.27 -7.85 -13.69
C ARG A 12 30.45 -6.93 -13.30
N LYS A 13 31.58 -7.00 -13.96
CA LYS A 13 32.82 -6.34 -13.51
C LYS A 13 33.20 -5.05 -14.28
N THR A 14 32.73 -4.78 -15.50
CA THR A 14 33.45 -3.82 -16.35
C THR A 14 32.64 -2.94 -17.29
N LEU A 15 31.33 -3.10 -17.50
CA LEU A 15 30.65 -2.38 -18.58
C LEU A 15 29.68 -1.31 -18.08
N GLY A 16 29.95 -0.06 -18.45
CA GLY A 16 28.98 1.04 -18.40
C GLY A 16 27.88 0.84 -19.46
N GLY A 17 26.68 1.41 -19.25
CA GLY A 17 25.52 1.25 -20.14
C GLY A 17 25.81 1.55 -21.63
N GLU A 18 26.71 2.49 -21.93
CA GLU A 18 27.13 2.81 -23.31
C GLU A 18 27.89 1.67 -24.00
N GLN A 19 28.71 0.94 -23.25
CA GLN A 19 29.50 -0.16 -23.84
C GLN A 19 28.60 -1.35 -24.20
N VAL A 20 27.58 -1.63 -23.37
CA VAL A 20 26.60 -2.68 -23.68
C VAL A 20 25.71 -2.25 -24.86
N ARG A 21 25.32 -0.99 -24.93
CA ARG A 21 24.59 -0.43 -26.08
C ARG A 21 25.38 -0.55 -27.37
N THR A 22 26.67 -0.20 -27.36
CA THR A 22 27.56 -0.33 -28.50
C THR A 22 27.72 -1.80 -28.92
N PHE A 23 27.84 -2.70 -27.96
CA PHE A 23 27.92 -4.13 -28.20
C PHE A 23 26.63 -4.69 -28.84
N VAL A 24 25.47 -4.36 -28.30
CA VAL A 24 24.17 -4.81 -28.86
C VAL A 24 23.97 -4.24 -30.27
N ASN A 25 24.28 -2.97 -30.49
CA ASN A 25 24.18 -2.34 -31.81
C ASN A 25 25.18 -2.93 -32.82
N SER A 26 26.26 -3.57 -32.38
CA SER A 26 27.16 -4.30 -33.27
C SER A 26 26.60 -5.62 -33.80
N TYR A 27 25.71 -6.26 -33.02
CA TYR A 27 25.02 -7.49 -33.41
C TYR A 27 23.68 -7.26 -34.10
N PHE A 28 22.99 -6.18 -33.74
CA PHE A 28 21.69 -5.81 -34.31
C PHE A 28 21.69 -4.29 -34.61
N PRO A 29 22.26 -3.88 -35.75
CA PRO A 29 22.39 -2.47 -36.10
C PRO A 29 21.05 -1.74 -36.17
N PRO A 30 21.00 -0.44 -35.82
CA PRO A 30 19.77 0.37 -35.91
C PRO A 30 19.10 0.36 -37.28
N GLU A 31 19.88 0.20 -38.35
CA GLU A 31 19.36 0.08 -39.72
C GLU A 31 18.58 -1.20 -39.97
N GLU A 32 18.98 -2.31 -39.34
CA GLU A 32 18.23 -3.57 -39.39
C GLU A 32 17.01 -3.52 -38.49
N GLN A 33 17.09 -2.86 -37.32
CA GLN A 33 15.97 -2.61 -36.45
C GLN A 33 14.84 -1.84 -37.18
N GLN A 34 15.20 -0.80 -37.94
CA GLN A 34 14.22 -0.02 -38.70
C GLN A 34 13.59 -0.84 -39.85
N LYS A 35 14.31 -1.75 -40.48
CA LYS A 35 13.76 -2.63 -41.55
C LYS A 35 12.66 -3.57 -41.00
N VAL A 36 12.78 -3.96 -39.76
CA VAL A 36 11.83 -4.84 -39.05
C VAL A 36 10.73 -4.04 -38.31
N GLY A 37 10.77 -2.69 -38.39
CA GLY A 37 9.82 -1.80 -37.69
C GLY A 37 10.01 -1.77 -36.17
N LEU A 38 11.18 -2.18 -35.68
CA LEU A 38 11.52 -2.19 -34.25
C LEU A 38 12.42 -1.00 -33.94
N SER A 39 12.19 -0.35 -32.80
CA SER A 39 13.12 0.60 -32.18
C SER A 39 13.42 0.08 -30.77
N ILE A 40 14.64 -0.40 -30.57
CA ILE A 40 15.04 -0.97 -29.29
C ILE A 40 15.91 0.06 -28.56
N ASP A 41 15.41 0.60 -27.47
CA ASP A 41 16.19 1.47 -26.58
C ASP A 41 16.50 0.71 -25.28
N PHE A 42 17.81 0.66 -24.96
CA PHE A 42 18.29 -0.03 -23.76
C PHE A 42 18.55 0.98 -22.65
N SER A 43 17.81 0.89 -21.56
CA SER A 43 18.10 1.59 -20.32
C SER A 43 18.71 0.61 -19.30
N PHE A 44 19.87 0.99 -18.74
CA PHE A 44 20.54 0.17 -17.72
C PHE A 44 20.39 0.79 -16.36
N HIS A 45 19.75 0.05 -15.45
CA HIS A 45 19.56 0.44 -14.06
C HIS A 45 20.37 -0.48 -13.16
N LYS A 46 20.96 0.06 -12.09
CA LYS A 46 21.55 -0.78 -11.05
C LYS A 46 20.45 -1.61 -10.41
N LEU A 47 20.68 -2.92 -10.29
CA LEU A 47 19.70 -3.84 -9.72
C LEU A 47 19.23 -3.40 -8.31
N ASP A 48 20.17 -2.90 -7.49
CA ASP A 48 19.90 -2.38 -6.14
C ASP A 48 18.93 -1.17 -6.13
N ASN A 49 18.85 -0.45 -7.24
CA ASN A 49 17.99 0.73 -7.38
C ASN A 49 16.70 0.43 -8.14
N LEU A 50 16.61 -0.69 -8.84
CA LEU A 50 15.47 -1.01 -9.71
C LEU A 50 14.15 -0.92 -8.96
N HIS A 51 14.06 -1.53 -7.78
CA HIS A 51 12.86 -1.46 -6.94
C HIS A 51 12.54 -0.03 -6.48
N LYS A 52 13.56 0.75 -6.09
CA LYS A 52 13.39 2.15 -5.64
C LYS A 52 12.98 3.09 -6.78
N GLU A 53 13.29 2.74 -8.02
CA GLU A 53 12.98 3.54 -9.21
C GLU A 53 11.55 3.31 -9.73
N LEU A 54 10.89 2.24 -9.29
CA LEU A 54 9.49 1.99 -9.63
C LEU A 54 8.60 3.18 -9.25
N PRO A 55 7.77 3.69 -10.16
CA PRO A 55 6.93 4.88 -9.91
C PRO A 55 6.02 4.71 -8.67
N GLN A 56 5.53 3.50 -8.43
CA GLN A 56 4.70 3.16 -7.27
C GLN A 56 5.49 3.30 -5.96
N VAL A 57 6.72 2.75 -5.90
CA VAL A 57 7.60 2.81 -4.72
C VAL A 57 8.03 4.25 -4.43
N LYS A 58 8.41 5.02 -5.45
CA LYS A 58 8.73 6.45 -5.30
C LYS A 58 7.55 7.24 -4.74
N ARG A 59 6.36 7.00 -5.25
CA ARG A 59 5.12 7.68 -4.82
C ARG A 59 4.80 7.35 -3.36
N MET A 60 4.87 6.08 -3.00
CA MET A 60 4.63 5.59 -1.64
C MET A 60 5.65 6.15 -0.64
N THR A 61 6.94 6.13 -1.00
CA THR A 61 8.03 6.71 -0.19
C THR A 61 7.82 8.20 0.01
N TRP A 62 7.40 8.94 -1.01
CA TRP A 62 7.14 10.38 -0.90
C TRP A 62 5.99 10.68 0.07
N ILE A 63 4.89 9.92 -0.02
CA ILE A 63 3.73 10.09 0.87
C ILE A 63 4.10 9.74 2.32
N LEU A 64 4.79 8.62 2.55
CA LEU A 64 5.24 8.24 3.89
C LEU A 64 6.22 9.26 4.48
N SER A 65 7.11 9.84 3.66
CA SER A 65 8.01 10.92 4.08
C SER A 65 7.25 12.18 4.48
N LEU A 66 6.19 12.54 3.74
CA LEU A 66 5.32 13.66 4.07
C LEU A 66 4.57 13.41 5.39
N LEU A 67 4.07 12.19 5.59
CA LEU A 67 3.42 11.78 6.85
C LEU A 67 4.39 11.85 8.03
N ALA A 68 5.60 11.30 7.89
CA ALA A 68 6.63 11.36 8.91
C ALA A 68 7.01 12.82 9.24
N PHE A 69 7.17 13.67 8.23
CA PHE A 69 7.41 15.10 8.41
C PHE A 69 6.28 15.77 9.18
N ALA A 70 5.01 15.53 8.81
CA ALA A 70 3.86 16.11 9.49
C ALA A 70 3.79 15.68 10.97
N LEU A 71 4.12 14.42 11.26
CA LEU A 71 4.14 13.86 12.60
C LEU A 71 5.23 14.51 13.47
N ILE A 72 6.48 14.56 12.98
CA ILE A 72 7.62 15.19 13.66
C ILE A 72 7.34 16.68 13.85
N PHE A 73 6.85 17.37 12.83
CA PHE A 73 6.50 18.78 12.87
C PHE A 73 5.45 19.05 13.97
N THR A 74 4.39 18.26 14.01
CA THR A 74 3.33 18.37 15.02
C THR A 74 3.88 18.16 16.44
N ALA A 75 4.74 17.15 16.62
CA ALA A 75 5.38 16.87 17.92
C ALA A 75 6.28 18.02 18.39
N VAL A 76 7.11 18.57 17.50
CA VAL A 76 7.97 19.73 17.80
C VAL A 76 7.15 20.98 18.12
N MET A 77 6.11 21.26 17.33
CA MET A 77 5.23 22.41 17.59
C MET A 77 4.50 22.26 18.92
N ASN A 78 4.06 21.06 19.27
CA ASN A 78 3.45 20.79 20.56
C ASN A 78 4.41 21.03 21.72
N TYR A 79 5.66 20.52 21.63
CA TYR A 79 6.70 20.79 22.61
C TYR A 79 6.93 22.29 22.80
N ILE A 80 7.07 23.03 21.69
CA ILE A 80 7.25 24.49 21.71
C ILE A 80 6.07 25.17 22.40
N LEU A 81 4.82 24.79 22.07
CA LEU A 81 3.63 25.37 22.71
C LEU A 81 3.61 25.14 24.21
N ILE A 82 3.95 23.93 24.70
CA ILE A 82 4.02 23.59 26.10
C ILE A 82 5.09 24.41 26.83
N VAL A 83 6.30 24.48 26.27
CA VAL A 83 7.40 25.27 26.86
C VAL A 83 7.04 26.75 26.94
N ILE A 84 6.43 27.30 25.90
CA ILE A 84 6.03 28.70 25.87
C ILE A 84 4.86 28.98 26.81
N SER A 85 3.91 28.05 26.97
CA SER A 85 2.86 28.23 27.97
C SER A 85 3.40 28.31 29.40
N SER A 86 4.57 27.71 29.65
CA SER A 86 5.26 27.83 30.93
C SER A 86 6.04 29.16 31.13
N ILE A 87 6.22 29.99 30.08
CA ILE A 87 7.01 31.23 30.13
C ILE A 87 6.54 32.16 31.26
N VAL A 88 5.24 32.34 31.41
CA VAL A 88 4.70 33.24 32.44
C VAL A 88 5.08 32.79 33.83
N ASN A 89 5.05 31.48 34.11
CA ASN A 89 5.39 30.90 35.41
C ASN A 89 6.89 30.94 35.67
N ARG A 90 7.71 30.73 34.62
CA ARG A 90 9.18 30.67 34.72
C ARG A 90 9.87 32.03 34.49
N SER A 91 9.13 33.06 34.11
CA SER A 91 9.68 34.40 33.84
C SER A 91 10.39 34.99 35.06
N LYS A 92 9.89 34.74 36.29
CA LYS A 92 10.51 35.19 37.54
C LYS A 92 11.83 34.48 37.77
N GLU A 93 11.92 33.17 37.53
CA GLU A 93 13.15 32.39 37.64
C GLU A 93 14.25 32.94 36.72
N VAL A 94 13.91 33.14 35.42
CA VAL A 94 14.82 33.74 34.44
C VAL A 94 15.25 35.16 34.86
N ALA A 95 14.33 35.98 35.39
CA ALA A 95 14.65 37.32 35.89
C ALA A 95 15.63 37.27 37.06
N VAL A 96 15.46 36.34 37.99
CA VAL A 96 16.41 36.11 39.09
C VAL A 96 17.80 35.78 38.57
N HIS A 97 17.89 34.82 37.63
CA HIS A 97 19.20 34.49 37.01
C HIS A 97 19.86 35.70 36.34
N LYS A 98 19.07 36.54 35.64
CA LYS A 98 19.58 37.78 35.03
C LYS A 98 20.04 38.82 36.07
N CYS A 99 19.34 38.92 37.20
CA CYS A 99 19.76 39.77 38.31
C CYS A 99 21.11 39.34 38.91
N TYR A 100 21.41 38.01 38.90
CA TYR A 100 22.71 37.47 39.31
C TYR A 100 23.74 37.50 38.18
N GLY A 101 23.51 38.21 37.08
CA GLY A 101 24.50 38.40 36.02
C GLY A 101 24.47 37.34 34.90
N ALA A 102 23.46 36.50 34.82
CA ALA A 102 23.36 35.53 33.73
C ALA A 102 23.20 36.25 32.37
N SER A 103 24.12 35.93 31.46
CA SER A 103 24.08 36.40 30.07
C SER A 103 22.98 35.67 29.26
N GLU A 104 22.67 36.16 28.05
CA GLU A 104 21.75 35.47 27.14
C GLU A 104 22.22 34.04 26.80
N ASN A 105 23.54 33.87 26.64
CA ASN A 105 24.14 32.54 26.38
C ASN A 105 23.93 31.57 27.56
N ASN A 106 23.96 32.06 28.79
CA ASN A 106 23.69 31.22 29.97
C ASN A 106 22.25 30.73 29.99
N ILE A 107 21.30 31.57 29.57
CA ILE A 107 19.88 31.22 29.46
C ILE A 107 19.64 30.22 28.31
N HIS A 108 20.30 30.43 27.17
CA HIS A 108 20.28 29.45 26.08
C HIS A 108 20.87 28.10 26.55
N GLY A 109 22.00 28.11 27.24
CA GLY A 109 22.65 26.90 27.81
C GLY A 109 21.71 26.14 28.75
N MET A 110 20.97 26.85 29.63
CA MET A 110 19.97 26.25 30.51
C MET A 110 18.84 25.58 29.72
N MET A 111 18.30 26.22 28.67
CA MET A 111 17.24 25.66 27.83
C MET A 111 17.71 24.45 27.01
N PHE A 112 18.97 24.52 26.49
CA PHE A 112 19.57 23.39 25.79
C PHE A 112 19.80 22.19 26.72
N GLY A 113 20.25 22.43 27.97
CA GLY A 113 20.41 21.39 28.99
C GLY A 113 19.08 20.70 29.29
N GLU A 114 18.00 21.46 29.46
CA GLU A 114 16.66 20.93 29.70
C GLU A 114 16.16 20.14 28.48
N ALA A 115 16.32 20.68 27.28
CA ALA A 115 15.95 19.99 26.04
C ALA A 115 16.75 18.67 25.87
N LEU A 116 18.03 18.66 26.22
CA LEU A 116 18.87 17.45 26.17
C LEU A 116 18.32 16.35 27.08
N VAL A 117 18.02 16.69 28.34
CA VAL A 117 17.43 15.73 29.28
C VAL A 117 16.13 15.16 28.78
N HIS A 118 15.23 16.01 28.25
CA HIS A 118 13.94 15.55 27.70
C HIS A 118 14.14 14.64 26.50
N ILE A 119 15.05 14.96 25.57
CA ILE A 119 15.31 14.15 24.39
C ILE A 119 15.93 12.81 24.75
N VAL A 120 16.94 12.80 25.64
CA VAL A 120 17.58 11.55 26.10
C VAL A 120 16.54 10.64 26.76
N LEU A 121 15.71 11.18 27.64
CA LEU A 121 14.66 10.41 28.30
C LEU A 121 13.62 9.87 27.30
N SER A 122 13.24 10.70 26.33
CA SER A 122 12.32 10.30 25.25
C SER A 122 12.91 9.21 24.35
N LEU A 123 14.20 9.28 24.03
CA LEU A 123 14.88 8.26 23.23
C LEU A 123 14.99 6.92 23.98
N ILE A 124 15.29 6.96 25.29
CA ILE A 124 15.30 5.76 26.13
C ILE A 124 13.91 5.12 26.15
N LEU A 125 12.86 5.92 26.38
CA LEU A 125 11.49 5.43 26.40
C LEU A 125 11.07 4.88 25.03
N ALA A 126 11.42 5.57 23.95
CA ALA A 126 11.15 5.10 22.58
C ALA A 126 11.83 3.75 22.29
N LEU A 127 13.10 3.60 22.70
CA LEU A 127 13.83 2.34 22.56
C LEU A 127 13.15 1.22 23.34
N LEU A 128 12.75 1.47 24.59
CA LEU A 128 12.02 0.49 25.41
C LEU A 128 10.70 0.07 24.76
N LEU A 129 9.94 1.01 24.19
CA LEU A 129 8.69 0.72 23.47
C LEU A 129 8.96 -0.10 22.20
N ILE A 130 9.98 0.26 21.41
CA ILE A 130 10.34 -0.49 20.19
C ILE A 130 10.73 -1.93 20.55
N LEU A 131 11.50 -2.12 21.63
CA LEU A 131 11.88 -3.46 22.07
C LEU A 131 10.68 -4.26 22.62
N ALA A 132 9.77 -3.60 23.36
CA ALA A 132 8.56 -4.24 23.90
C ALA A 132 7.59 -4.70 22.78
N PHE A 133 7.52 -3.93 21.69
CA PHE A 133 6.64 -4.22 20.54
C PHE A 133 7.44 -4.69 19.31
N ARG A 134 8.62 -5.30 19.52
CA ARG A 134 9.54 -5.70 18.44
C ARG A 134 8.83 -6.47 17.33
N GLY A 135 8.04 -7.51 17.65
CA GLY A 135 7.36 -8.33 16.65
C GLY A 135 6.40 -7.53 15.77
N THR A 136 5.60 -6.66 16.36
CA THR A 136 4.66 -5.79 15.61
C THR A 136 5.41 -4.78 14.73
N VAL A 137 6.54 -4.23 15.23
CA VAL A 137 7.37 -3.29 14.46
C VAL A 137 8.02 -3.98 13.27
N GLU A 138 8.59 -5.18 13.46
CA GLU A 138 9.22 -5.95 12.39
C GLU A 138 8.19 -6.41 11.34
N GLU A 139 6.98 -6.81 11.75
CA GLU A 139 5.88 -7.14 10.84
C GLU A 139 5.43 -5.92 10.02
N LEU A 140 5.23 -4.77 10.68
CA LEU A 140 4.79 -3.53 10.03
C LEU A 140 5.80 -3.01 9.01
N LEU A 141 7.10 -3.10 9.34
CA LEU A 141 8.19 -2.62 8.49
C LEU A 141 8.68 -3.68 7.50
N ALA A 142 8.19 -4.93 7.60
CA ALA A 142 8.65 -6.09 6.81
C ALA A 142 10.18 -6.27 6.81
N THR A 143 10.84 -5.90 7.91
CA THR A 143 12.30 -5.99 8.03
C THR A 143 12.70 -6.18 9.50
N SER A 144 13.86 -6.80 9.72
CA SER A 144 14.37 -6.98 11.08
C SER A 144 14.83 -5.66 11.69
N LEU A 145 14.60 -5.47 12.99
CA LEU A 145 14.99 -4.29 13.72
C LEU A 145 16.52 -4.06 13.65
N ASP A 146 17.30 -5.14 13.71
CA ASP A 146 18.77 -5.07 13.65
C ASP A 146 19.25 -4.51 12.30
N SER A 147 18.65 -4.94 11.18
CA SER A 147 18.99 -4.41 9.85
C SER A 147 18.60 -2.94 9.69
N LEU A 148 17.52 -2.52 10.35
CA LEU A 148 17.01 -1.16 10.29
C LEU A 148 17.93 -0.20 11.07
N LEU A 149 18.39 -0.59 12.27
CA LEU A 149 19.29 0.20 13.10
C LEU A 149 20.70 0.32 12.50
N LEU A 150 21.17 -0.69 11.78
CA LEU A 150 22.48 -0.70 11.10
C LEU A 150 22.44 -0.11 9.69
N SER A 151 21.27 0.30 9.19
CA SER A 151 21.12 0.86 7.86
C SER A 151 21.57 2.32 7.77
N ASN A 152 21.85 2.80 6.55
CA ASN A 152 22.10 4.22 6.31
C ASN A 152 20.92 5.12 6.69
N GLY A 153 19.72 4.57 6.81
CA GLY A 153 18.52 5.27 7.27
C GLY A 153 18.62 5.71 8.73
N SER A 154 19.37 4.99 9.57
CA SER A 154 19.61 5.37 10.97
C SER A 154 20.40 6.69 11.12
N LEU A 155 21.27 7.00 10.16
CA LEU A 155 21.98 8.30 10.13
C LEU A 155 21.01 9.46 9.85
N VAL A 156 20.02 9.24 8.99
CA VAL A 156 18.96 10.23 8.73
C VAL A 156 18.13 10.46 9.98
N LEU A 157 17.77 9.38 10.70
CA LEU A 157 17.05 9.47 11.97
C LEU A 157 17.85 10.24 13.02
N LEU A 158 19.15 9.96 13.14
CA LEU A 158 20.04 10.69 14.02
C LEU A 158 20.09 12.19 13.65
N GLY A 159 20.19 12.51 12.35
CA GLY A 159 20.15 13.89 11.87
C GLY A 159 18.84 14.61 12.23
N ILE A 160 17.70 13.92 12.12
CA ILE A 160 16.40 14.44 12.55
C ILE A 160 16.39 14.69 14.07
N CYS A 161 16.89 13.76 14.89
CA CYS A 161 16.96 13.94 16.33
C CYS A 161 17.82 15.15 16.72
N ILE A 162 18.96 15.37 16.05
CA ILE A 162 19.82 16.53 16.24
C ILE A 162 19.08 17.82 15.86
N LEU A 163 18.39 17.84 14.71
CA LEU A 163 17.59 18.98 14.28
C LEU A 163 16.50 19.33 15.30
N VAL A 164 15.75 18.34 15.76
CA VAL A 164 14.72 18.51 16.79
C VAL A 164 15.31 19.07 18.08
N PHE A 165 16.47 18.57 18.49
CA PHE A 165 17.19 19.09 19.66
C PHE A 165 17.52 20.58 19.52
N PHE A 166 18.09 21.00 18.39
CA PHE A 166 18.42 22.40 18.16
C PHE A 166 17.16 23.28 18.14
N VAL A 167 16.11 22.89 17.45
CA VAL A 167 14.85 23.65 17.38
C VAL A 167 14.22 23.76 18.77
N SER A 168 14.20 22.64 19.52
CA SER A 168 13.59 22.56 20.85
C SER A 168 14.34 23.36 21.91
N GLY A 169 15.66 23.53 21.77
CA GLY A 169 16.48 24.34 22.69
C GLY A 169 16.55 25.81 22.28
N PHE A 170 16.79 26.09 20.99
CA PHE A 170 17.05 27.43 20.49
C PHE A 170 15.79 28.34 20.53
N MET A 171 14.64 27.83 20.08
CA MET A 171 13.45 28.65 19.96
C MET A 171 12.91 29.11 21.32
N PRO A 172 12.73 28.24 22.34
CA PRO A 172 12.39 28.67 23.68
C PRO A 172 13.50 29.53 24.31
N GLY A 173 14.77 29.16 24.14
CA GLY A 173 15.90 29.92 24.65
C GLY A 173 15.88 31.39 24.20
N SER A 174 15.65 31.62 22.92
CA SER A 174 15.53 32.97 22.32
C SER A 174 14.35 33.78 22.91
N LEU A 175 13.23 33.10 23.19
CA LEU A 175 12.08 33.75 23.80
C LEU A 175 12.33 34.14 25.26
N TYR A 176 12.93 33.25 26.05
CA TYR A 176 13.30 33.51 27.45
C TYR A 176 14.41 34.57 27.56
N ALA A 177 15.40 34.55 26.67
CA ALA A 177 16.48 35.53 26.65
C ALA A 177 15.97 36.97 26.44
N ARG A 178 14.88 37.17 25.71
CA ARG A 178 14.29 38.48 25.43
C ARG A 178 13.38 39.02 26.53
N ILE A 179 13.15 38.29 27.64
CA ILE A 179 12.25 38.78 28.70
C ILE A 179 12.98 39.86 29.51
N PRO A 180 12.41 41.13 29.57
CA PRO A 180 13.00 42.17 30.40
C PRO A 180 12.77 41.88 31.88
N VAL A 181 13.84 42.06 32.71
CA VAL A 181 13.81 41.79 34.17
C VAL A 181 12.67 42.57 34.84
N ALA A 182 12.54 43.85 34.55
CA ALA A 182 11.53 44.74 35.18
C ALA A 182 10.07 44.27 34.88
N SER A 183 9.82 43.73 33.68
CA SER A 183 8.50 43.20 33.32
C SER A 183 8.19 41.86 33.92
N ALA A 184 9.21 41.02 34.13
CA ALA A 184 9.07 39.69 34.75
C ALA A 184 8.59 39.78 36.20
N PHE A 185 9.07 40.78 36.95
CA PHE A 185 8.61 41.01 38.34
C PHE A 185 7.26 41.76 38.43
N ARG A 186 6.86 42.48 37.36
CA ARG A 186 5.57 43.18 37.32
C ARG A 186 4.42 42.37 36.66
N ASN A 187 4.44 41.06 36.71
CA ASN A 187 3.51 40.17 36.02
C ASN A 187 3.66 40.30 34.46
N TYR A 188 4.72 39.68 33.95
CA TYR A 188 4.98 39.60 32.52
C TYR A 188 3.73 39.18 31.74
N ARG A 189 3.27 40.01 30.83
CA ARG A 189 2.19 39.71 29.90
C ARG A 189 2.76 39.71 28.48
N GLU A 190 2.77 38.56 27.86
CA GLU A 190 3.11 38.46 26.45
C GLU A 190 1.99 39.05 25.60
N ASN A 191 2.32 40.11 24.82
CA ASN A 191 1.31 40.91 24.09
C ASN A 191 0.91 40.33 22.72
N LYS A 192 1.60 39.29 22.22
CA LYS A 192 1.41 38.76 20.84
C LYS A 192 0.67 37.42 20.87
N ARG A 193 -0.67 37.45 20.75
CA ARG A 193 -1.53 36.23 20.60
C ARG A 193 -1.45 35.57 19.23
N ILE A 194 -1.08 36.32 18.18
CA ILE A 194 -1.24 35.92 16.76
C ILE A 194 -0.39 34.67 16.45
N TRP A 195 0.85 34.65 16.88
CA TRP A 195 1.76 33.53 16.59
C TRP A 195 1.37 32.19 17.27
N LYS A 196 0.80 32.22 18.51
CA LYS A 196 0.30 31.00 19.17
C LYS A 196 -0.91 30.43 18.44
N LYS A 197 -1.82 31.30 17.99
CA LYS A 197 -2.96 30.90 17.16
C LYS A 197 -2.49 30.38 15.81
N ALA A 198 -1.46 30.96 15.22
CA ALA A 198 -0.87 30.50 13.97
C ALA A 198 -0.23 29.10 14.14
N LEU A 199 0.53 28.87 15.22
CA LEU A 199 1.08 27.54 15.53
C LEU A 199 -0.02 26.50 15.72
N LEU A 200 -1.07 26.83 16.48
CA LEU A 200 -2.21 25.96 16.68
C LEU A 200 -2.94 25.67 15.37
N LEU A 201 -3.12 26.67 14.51
CA LEU A 201 -3.70 26.49 13.18
C LEU A 201 -2.89 25.51 12.33
N VAL A 202 -1.57 25.70 12.25
CA VAL A 202 -0.69 24.82 11.46
C VAL A 202 -0.69 23.40 12.02
N GLN A 203 -0.70 23.25 13.35
CA GLN A 203 -0.81 21.94 14.00
C GLN A 203 -2.15 21.25 13.65
N PHE A 204 -3.27 22.00 13.70
CA PHE A 204 -4.58 21.46 13.36
C PHE A 204 -4.71 21.15 11.86
N VAL A 205 -4.05 21.91 10.98
CA VAL A 205 -3.97 21.61 9.54
C VAL A 205 -3.26 20.29 9.31
N ALA A 206 -2.11 20.07 9.96
CA ALA A 206 -1.38 18.81 9.88
C ALA A 206 -2.23 17.64 10.40
N THR A 207 -2.93 17.83 11.52
CA THR A 207 -3.82 16.81 12.09
C THR A 207 -5.02 16.52 11.18
N GLY A 208 -5.67 17.56 10.65
CA GLY A 208 -6.78 17.43 9.70
C GLY A 208 -6.35 16.67 8.43
N PHE A 209 -5.18 17.01 7.90
CA PHE A 209 -4.57 16.28 6.78
C PHE A 209 -4.41 14.79 7.10
N LEU A 210 -3.79 14.46 8.24
CA LEU A 210 -3.53 13.08 8.62
C LEU A 210 -4.81 12.28 8.91
N VAL A 211 -5.80 12.89 9.57
CA VAL A 211 -7.09 12.23 9.83
C VAL A 211 -7.86 11.97 8.54
N THR A 212 -7.84 12.92 7.60
CA THR A 212 -8.46 12.73 6.28
C THR A 212 -7.76 11.61 5.51
N MET A 213 -6.43 11.59 5.51
CA MET A 213 -5.64 10.49 4.91
C MET A 213 -6.00 9.14 5.54
N LEU A 214 -6.08 9.08 6.87
CA LEU A 214 -6.45 7.88 7.62
C LEU A 214 -7.81 7.32 7.16
N VAL A 215 -8.85 8.15 7.18
CA VAL A 215 -10.21 7.74 6.81
C VAL A 215 -10.26 7.23 5.38
N PHE A 216 -9.60 7.94 4.48
CA PHE A 216 -9.64 7.59 3.06
C PHE A 216 -8.84 6.32 2.75
N VAL A 217 -7.61 6.19 3.27
CA VAL A 217 -6.78 5.01 3.07
C VAL A 217 -7.45 3.77 3.67
N ALA A 218 -8.07 3.90 4.85
CA ALA A 218 -8.82 2.81 5.44
C ALA A 218 -10.01 2.37 4.56
N ARG A 219 -10.75 3.33 3.98
CA ARG A 219 -11.86 3.03 3.04
C ARG A 219 -11.38 2.36 1.76
N GLN A 220 -10.31 2.87 1.16
CA GLN A 220 -9.73 2.27 -0.06
C GLN A 220 -9.27 0.83 0.23
N TYR A 221 -8.60 0.59 1.34
CA TYR A 221 -8.19 -0.76 1.73
C TYR A 221 -9.40 -1.68 1.96
N THR A 222 -10.41 -1.22 2.69
CA THR A 222 -11.64 -2.01 2.91
C THR A 222 -12.34 -2.32 1.58
N PHE A 223 -12.36 -1.37 0.67
CA PHE A 223 -12.89 -1.57 -0.68
C PHE A 223 -12.09 -2.66 -1.43
N MET A 224 -10.77 -2.60 -1.38
CA MET A 224 -9.89 -3.58 -2.04
C MET A 224 -10.07 -5.00 -1.48
N VAL A 225 -10.19 -5.14 -0.16
CA VAL A 225 -10.32 -6.44 0.51
C VAL A 225 -11.70 -7.05 0.31
N ASN A 226 -12.74 -6.22 0.22
CA ASN A 226 -14.13 -6.66 0.02
C ASN A 226 -14.52 -6.71 -1.46
N ASP A 227 -13.58 -6.46 -2.35
CA ASP A 227 -13.83 -6.50 -3.78
C ASP A 227 -14.15 -7.91 -4.27
N ARG A 228 -15.08 -7.98 -5.21
CA ARG A 228 -15.50 -9.23 -5.83
C ARG A 228 -14.79 -9.39 -7.18
N PRO A 229 -13.80 -10.30 -7.27
CA PRO A 229 -13.04 -10.49 -8.50
C PRO A 229 -13.83 -11.18 -9.63
N GLY A 230 -15.12 -11.45 -9.43
CA GLY A 230 -15.96 -12.18 -10.37
C GLY A 230 -15.89 -13.70 -10.22
N TYR A 231 -15.16 -14.18 -9.21
CA TYR A 231 -15.10 -15.60 -8.83
C TYR A 231 -15.10 -15.75 -7.30
N ALA A 232 -15.54 -16.91 -6.83
CA ALA A 232 -15.48 -17.26 -5.42
C ALA A 232 -14.07 -17.73 -5.04
N TYR A 233 -13.58 -17.32 -3.86
CA TYR A 233 -12.26 -17.70 -3.35
C TYR A 233 -12.25 -18.07 -1.86
N GLU A 234 -13.36 -17.92 -1.17
CA GLU A 234 -13.46 -18.02 0.28
C GLU A 234 -13.09 -19.41 0.81
N ASN A 235 -13.59 -20.48 0.19
CA ASN A 235 -13.41 -21.86 0.64
C ASN A 235 -12.47 -22.66 -0.27
N LEU A 236 -11.55 -21.99 -0.95
CA LEU A 236 -10.62 -22.58 -1.88
C LEU A 236 -9.22 -22.69 -1.31
N ALA A 237 -8.57 -23.81 -1.61
CA ALA A 237 -7.14 -24.03 -1.43
C ALA A 237 -6.51 -24.50 -2.74
N TYR A 238 -5.20 -24.32 -2.88
CA TYR A 238 -4.46 -24.83 -4.03
C TYR A 238 -3.11 -25.40 -3.60
N CYS A 239 -2.54 -26.24 -4.47
CA CYS A 239 -1.19 -26.75 -4.35
C CYS A 239 -0.54 -26.81 -5.72
N GLY A 240 0.66 -26.22 -5.84
CA GLY A 240 1.45 -26.33 -7.06
C GLY A 240 2.04 -27.73 -7.24
N LEU A 241 1.80 -28.37 -8.37
CA LEU A 241 2.27 -29.71 -8.74
C LEU A 241 3.35 -29.65 -9.84
N ALA A 242 4.12 -28.58 -9.90
CA ALA A 242 5.20 -28.45 -10.87
C ALA A 242 6.22 -29.59 -10.74
N GLY A 243 6.59 -30.19 -11.88
CA GLY A 243 7.51 -31.33 -11.91
C GLY A 243 6.90 -32.68 -11.47
N VAL A 244 5.60 -32.75 -11.14
CA VAL A 244 4.86 -33.99 -10.93
C VAL A 244 4.37 -34.52 -12.27
N ASP A 245 4.47 -35.79 -12.54
CA ASP A 245 3.97 -36.41 -13.77
C ASP A 245 2.42 -36.43 -13.82
N SER A 246 1.86 -36.58 -15.02
CA SER A 246 0.43 -36.51 -15.25
C SER A 246 -0.38 -37.62 -14.53
N THR A 247 0.20 -38.81 -14.39
CA THR A 247 -0.46 -39.93 -13.72
C THR A 247 -0.55 -39.67 -12.22
N SER A 248 0.53 -39.19 -11.62
CA SER A 248 0.57 -38.82 -10.20
C SER A 248 -0.34 -37.64 -9.89
N ARG A 249 -0.47 -36.69 -10.82
CA ARG A 249 -1.45 -35.56 -10.70
C ARG A 249 -2.89 -36.08 -10.76
N ALA A 250 -3.21 -37.02 -11.61
CA ALA A 250 -4.53 -37.65 -11.65
C ALA A 250 -4.83 -38.37 -10.34
N LYS A 251 -3.86 -39.14 -9.83
CA LYS A 251 -4.00 -39.88 -8.57
C LYS A 251 -4.31 -38.94 -7.39
N ILE A 252 -3.54 -37.86 -7.21
CA ILE A 252 -3.79 -36.95 -6.08
C ILE A 252 -5.15 -36.23 -6.22
N LEU A 253 -5.58 -35.91 -7.44
CA LEU A 253 -6.91 -35.35 -7.69
C LEU A 253 -8.01 -36.28 -7.20
N ASP A 254 -7.94 -37.56 -7.56
CA ASP A 254 -8.91 -38.59 -7.14
C ASP A 254 -8.88 -38.81 -5.61
N GLU A 255 -7.71 -38.83 -5.00
CA GLU A 255 -7.56 -39.01 -3.56
C GLU A 255 -8.11 -37.81 -2.76
N VAL A 256 -7.88 -36.60 -3.23
CA VAL A 256 -8.37 -35.38 -2.60
C VAL A 256 -9.89 -35.28 -2.69
N MET A 257 -10.49 -35.68 -3.82
CA MET A 257 -11.94 -35.72 -3.98
C MET A 257 -12.65 -36.65 -2.96
N ARG A 258 -11.92 -37.59 -2.38
CA ARG A 258 -12.45 -38.52 -1.36
C ARG A 258 -12.26 -38.01 0.07
N LEU A 259 -11.57 -36.91 0.27
CA LEU A 259 -11.37 -36.34 1.61
C LEU A 259 -12.67 -35.79 2.18
N PRO A 260 -12.95 -36.03 3.46
CA PRO A 260 -14.10 -35.42 4.13
C PRO A 260 -14.02 -33.89 4.08
N GLY A 261 -15.13 -33.25 3.76
CA GLY A 261 -15.23 -31.78 3.70
C GLY A 261 -14.87 -31.17 2.35
N VAL A 262 -14.33 -31.94 1.40
CA VAL A 262 -14.09 -31.49 0.02
C VAL A 262 -15.41 -31.49 -0.74
N ALA A 263 -15.75 -30.35 -1.33
CA ALA A 263 -16.93 -30.17 -2.17
C ALA A 263 -16.63 -30.42 -3.66
N ALA A 264 -15.47 -29.99 -4.13
CA ALA A 264 -15.00 -30.18 -5.49
C ALA A 264 -13.48 -30.05 -5.56
N ALA A 265 -12.86 -30.67 -6.54
CA ALA A 265 -11.46 -30.45 -6.87
C ALA A 265 -11.25 -30.49 -8.38
N THR A 266 -10.31 -29.73 -8.88
CA THR A 266 -9.91 -29.70 -10.30
C THR A 266 -8.43 -29.35 -10.42
N THR A 267 -7.91 -29.40 -11.62
CA THR A 267 -6.54 -28.93 -11.88
C THR A 267 -6.55 -27.85 -12.94
N VAL A 268 -5.66 -26.87 -12.78
CA VAL A 268 -5.51 -25.73 -13.70
C VAL A 268 -4.05 -25.53 -14.05
N TYR A 269 -3.79 -24.85 -15.15
CA TYR A 269 -2.43 -24.45 -15.51
C TYR A 269 -2.02 -23.23 -14.68
N GLN A 270 -2.88 -22.21 -14.56
CA GLN A 270 -2.60 -20.93 -13.92
C GLN A 270 -3.79 -20.45 -13.09
N LEU A 271 -3.50 -19.74 -12.01
CA LEU A 271 -4.50 -19.17 -11.12
C LEU A 271 -4.92 -17.77 -11.61
N PRO A 272 -6.16 -17.33 -11.37
CA PRO A 272 -6.67 -16.06 -11.91
C PRO A 272 -5.98 -14.81 -11.33
N PHE A 273 -5.34 -14.89 -10.18
CA PHE A 273 -4.57 -13.79 -9.60
C PHE A 273 -3.10 -13.72 -10.08
N GLU A 274 -2.66 -14.68 -10.90
CA GLU A 274 -1.35 -14.66 -11.55
C GLU A 274 -1.42 -13.94 -12.90
N HIS A 275 -0.26 -13.47 -13.38
CA HIS A 275 -0.18 -12.84 -14.69
C HIS A 275 -0.13 -13.88 -15.78
N ALA A 276 -1.08 -13.82 -16.71
CA ALA A 276 -1.06 -14.64 -17.89
C ALA A 276 -0.13 -14.10 -18.97
N SER A 277 0.49 -14.99 -19.73
CA SER A 277 1.06 -14.67 -21.03
C SER A 277 -0.03 -14.20 -21.99
N GLY A 278 0.29 -13.89 -23.22
CA GLY A 278 -0.69 -13.43 -24.17
C GLY A 278 -0.41 -13.92 -25.57
N ASN A 279 -1.45 -14.41 -26.22
CA ASN A 279 -1.45 -14.78 -27.62
C ASN A 279 -2.46 -13.94 -28.39
N ASN A 280 -2.30 -13.90 -29.72
CA ASN A 280 -3.19 -13.11 -30.56
C ASN A 280 -4.29 -13.99 -31.16
N ILE A 281 -5.47 -13.41 -31.32
CA ILE A 281 -6.61 -14.02 -31.99
C ILE A 281 -6.55 -13.73 -33.48
N LEU A 282 -6.85 -14.78 -34.28
CA LEU A 282 -7.04 -14.70 -35.72
C LEU A 282 -8.36 -15.38 -36.10
N LEU A 283 -8.90 -15.01 -37.22
CA LEU A 283 -10.01 -15.78 -37.85
C LEU A 283 -9.43 -16.98 -38.60
N PRO A 284 -10.15 -18.10 -38.70
CA PRO A 284 -9.72 -19.25 -39.48
C PRO A 284 -9.40 -18.87 -40.94
N GLY A 285 -8.20 -19.31 -41.39
CA GLY A 285 -7.70 -18.95 -42.72
C GLY A 285 -7.23 -17.49 -42.89
N GLY A 286 -7.35 -16.67 -41.85
CA GLY A 286 -6.86 -15.29 -41.85
C GLY A 286 -5.36 -15.21 -41.43
N THR A 287 -4.67 -14.19 -41.91
CA THR A 287 -3.29 -13.86 -41.53
C THR A 287 -3.18 -12.64 -40.62
N GLN A 288 -4.29 -11.92 -40.45
CA GLN A 288 -4.33 -10.71 -39.65
C GLN A 288 -4.61 -11.05 -38.20
N GLU A 289 -3.71 -10.64 -37.31
CA GLU A 289 -3.90 -10.67 -35.86
C GLU A 289 -4.88 -9.57 -35.44
N LEU A 290 -5.93 -9.95 -34.71
CA LEU A 290 -6.99 -9.02 -34.33
C LEU A 290 -6.70 -8.30 -33.02
N PHE A 291 -6.36 -9.06 -31.96
CA PHE A 291 -6.03 -8.54 -30.63
C PHE A 291 -5.39 -9.62 -29.76
N ASN A 292 -4.71 -9.16 -28.71
CA ASN A 292 -4.07 -10.01 -27.72
C ASN A 292 -5.06 -10.42 -26.62
N ILE A 293 -4.97 -11.66 -26.16
CA ILE A 293 -5.75 -12.25 -25.08
C ILE A 293 -4.88 -12.72 -23.93
N ALA A 294 -5.48 -12.91 -22.76
CA ALA A 294 -4.92 -13.68 -21.66
C ALA A 294 -5.27 -15.16 -21.86
N ASP A 295 -4.30 -16.03 -22.12
CA ASP A 295 -4.51 -17.34 -22.71
C ASP A 295 -3.98 -18.56 -21.96
N LEU A 296 -3.25 -18.37 -20.87
CA LEU A 296 -2.69 -19.50 -20.11
C LEU A 296 -3.70 -20.19 -19.16
N TYR A 297 -4.99 -20.01 -19.38
CA TYR A 297 -6.03 -20.57 -18.52
C TYR A 297 -6.55 -21.90 -19.06
N TRP A 298 -5.71 -22.92 -18.96
CA TRP A 298 -6.12 -24.31 -19.18
C TRP A 298 -6.75 -24.86 -17.91
N VAL A 299 -8.01 -25.21 -17.97
CA VAL A 299 -8.82 -25.59 -16.80
C VAL A 299 -9.39 -26.99 -16.96
N GLY A 300 -9.43 -27.71 -15.85
CA GLY A 300 -10.06 -29.03 -15.79
C GLY A 300 -11.57 -28.93 -15.65
N ASN A 301 -12.18 -30.12 -15.55
CA ASN A 301 -13.62 -30.24 -15.41
C ASN A 301 -14.15 -29.53 -14.15
N GLY A 302 -15.37 -28.97 -14.27
CA GLY A 302 -16.07 -28.32 -13.15
C GLY A 302 -15.44 -27.01 -12.65
N TYR A 303 -14.45 -26.47 -13.35
CA TYR A 303 -13.74 -25.25 -12.90
C TYR A 303 -14.68 -24.07 -12.70
N LEU A 304 -15.54 -23.76 -13.67
CA LEU A 304 -16.47 -22.61 -13.61
C LEU A 304 -17.45 -22.74 -12.44
N ASP A 305 -18.03 -23.93 -12.24
CA ASP A 305 -18.96 -24.21 -11.15
C ASP A 305 -18.25 -24.12 -9.79
N MET A 306 -17.02 -24.65 -9.70
CA MET A 306 -16.20 -24.58 -8.50
C MET A 306 -15.85 -23.14 -8.13
N MET A 307 -15.52 -22.33 -9.13
CA MET A 307 -15.17 -20.90 -8.97
C MET A 307 -16.41 -19.98 -8.92
N GLU A 308 -17.62 -20.54 -9.08
CA GLU A 308 -18.89 -19.79 -9.14
C GLU A 308 -18.89 -18.69 -10.22
N ILE A 309 -18.28 -18.98 -11.37
CA ILE A 309 -18.22 -18.06 -12.51
C ILE A 309 -19.46 -18.30 -13.39
N PRO A 310 -20.36 -17.30 -13.57
CA PRO A 310 -21.56 -17.49 -14.35
C PRO A 310 -21.29 -17.69 -15.85
N VAL A 311 -21.89 -18.71 -16.44
CA VAL A 311 -21.96 -18.87 -17.89
C VAL A 311 -23.17 -18.07 -18.41
N ILE A 312 -22.92 -17.09 -19.28
CA ILE A 312 -23.95 -16.16 -19.78
C ILE A 312 -24.53 -16.55 -21.13
N GLN A 313 -23.77 -17.31 -21.92
CA GLN A 313 -24.25 -17.87 -23.21
C GLN A 313 -23.65 -19.25 -23.42
N GLY A 314 -24.34 -20.13 -24.13
CA GLY A 314 -23.85 -21.45 -24.45
C GLY A 314 -23.81 -22.40 -23.25
N ARG A 315 -22.74 -23.17 -23.15
CA ARG A 315 -22.54 -24.17 -22.09
C ARG A 315 -21.12 -24.18 -21.60
N SER A 316 -20.90 -24.77 -20.41
CA SER A 316 -19.57 -25.12 -19.93
C SER A 316 -18.96 -26.30 -20.72
N PHE A 317 -17.70 -26.60 -20.46
CA PHE A 317 -17.02 -27.77 -21.04
C PHE A 317 -17.76 -29.08 -20.69
N THR A 318 -17.73 -30.03 -21.61
CA THR A 318 -18.37 -31.35 -21.43
C THR A 318 -17.29 -32.43 -21.28
N GLU A 319 -17.40 -33.27 -20.26
CA GLU A 319 -16.41 -34.29 -19.92
C GLU A 319 -16.11 -35.32 -21.03
N ASN A 320 -17.10 -35.62 -21.85
CA ASN A 320 -17.08 -36.77 -22.78
C ASN A 320 -16.57 -36.48 -24.18
N VAL A 321 -16.09 -35.26 -24.45
CA VAL A 321 -15.62 -34.92 -25.79
C VAL A 321 -14.11 -35.03 -25.85
N THR A 322 -13.63 -36.23 -26.11
CA THR A 322 -12.19 -36.60 -26.05
C THR A 322 -11.29 -35.85 -27.04
N ASN A 323 -11.84 -35.18 -28.04
CA ASN A 323 -11.09 -34.49 -29.10
C ASN A 323 -11.66 -33.13 -29.50
N SER A 324 -12.56 -32.52 -28.71
CA SER A 324 -13.08 -31.21 -29.07
C SER A 324 -12.07 -30.12 -28.71
N ARG A 325 -11.76 -29.34 -29.72
CA ARG A 325 -11.02 -28.07 -29.53
C ARG A 325 -12.05 -26.99 -29.16
N GLU A 326 -12.57 -27.09 -27.94
CA GLU A 326 -13.54 -26.12 -27.43
C GLU A 326 -12.84 -25.08 -26.54
N VAL A 327 -13.33 -23.88 -26.63
CA VAL A 327 -12.90 -22.76 -25.75
C VAL A 327 -14.12 -22.04 -25.21
N MET A 328 -13.95 -21.45 -24.05
CA MET A 328 -14.89 -20.47 -23.53
C MET A 328 -14.23 -19.10 -23.48
N VAL A 329 -15.00 -18.05 -23.76
CA VAL A 329 -14.52 -16.67 -23.83
C VAL A 329 -15.25 -15.80 -22.82
N ASP A 330 -14.60 -14.73 -22.35
CA ASP A 330 -15.25 -13.78 -21.46
C ASP A 330 -16.10 -12.77 -22.24
N ARG A 331 -16.93 -11.99 -21.55
CA ARG A 331 -17.75 -10.93 -22.16
C ARG A 331 -16.90 -9.89 -22.88
N ARG A 332 -15.70 -9.55 -22.36
CA ARG A 332 -14.76 -8.62 -23.01
C ARG A 332 -14.32 -9.08 -24.38
N PHE A 333 -14.17 -10.40 -24.56
CA PHE A 333 -13.85 -11.00 -25.85
C PHE A 333 -14.98 -10.73 -26.87
N VAL A 334 -16.22 -10.95 -26.47
CA VAL A 334 -17.38 -10.71 -27.32
C VAL A 334 -17.45 -9.24 -27.76
N GLU A 335 -17.31 -8.32 -26.81
CA GLU A 335 -17.28 -6.87 -27.08
C GLU A 335 -16.13 -6.49 -28.03
N LYS A 336 -14.95 -7.10 -27.85
CA LYS A 336 -13.82 -6.83 -28.72
C LYS A 336 -14.04 -7.35 -30.14
N MET A 337 -14.59 -8.57 -30.29
CA MET A 337 -14.91 -9.15 -31.60
C MET A 337 -15.99 -8.38 -32.36
N LYS A 338 -16.97 -7.77 -31.68
CA LYS A 338 -17.91 -6.84 -32.29
C LYS A 338 -17.20 -5.67 -32.96
N LEU A 339 -16.22 -5.10 -32.27
CA LEU A 339 -15.50 -3.91 -32.75
C LEU A 339 -14.53 -4.21 -33.89
N VAL A 340 -13.82 -5.35 -33.86
CA VAL A 340 -12.73 -5.63 -34.80
C VAL A 340 -13.14 -6.55 -35.95
N ALA A 341 -14.12 -7.46 -35.74
CA ALA A 341 -14.56 -8.44 -36.72
C ALA A 341 -16.05 -8.27 -37.13
N GLY A 342 -16.73 -7.29 -36.55
CA GLY A 342 -18.16 -7.03 -36.86
C GLY A 342 -19.11 -8.16 -36.42
N TRP A 343 -18.72 -8.95 -35.41
CA TRP A 343 -19.57 -10.02 -34.90
C TRP A 343 -20.80 -9.47 -34.17
N THR A 344 -21.87 -10.27 -34.15
CA THR A 344 -23.04 -10.01 -33.30
C THR A 344 -22.82 -10.57 -31.90
N ASP A 345 -23.79 -10.45 -31.00
CA ASP A 345 -23.74 -10.99 -29.64
C ASP A 345 -23.68 -12.53 -29.60
N ASP A 346 -24.22 -13.19 -30.63
CA ASP A 346 -24.16 -14.64 -30.73
C ASP A 346 -22.80 -15.06 -31.30
N VAL A 347 -21.94 -15.55 -30.41
CA VAL A 347 -20.57 -16.00 -30.71
C VAL A 347 -20.41 -17.51 -30.55
N VAL A 348 -21.36 -18.18 -29.91
CA VAL A 348 -21.33 -19.64 -29.68
C VAL A 348 -21.35 -20.39 -30.98
N GLY A 349 -20.48 -21.39 -31.14
CA GLY A 349 -20.32 -22.16 -32.35
C GLY A 349 -19.42 -21.53 -33.41
N LYS A 350 -18.89 -20.31 -33.19
CA LYS A 350 -17.91 -19.71 -34.10
C LYS A 350 -16.50 -20.19 -33.78
N ASP A 351 -15.70 -20.24 -34.83
CA ASP A 351 -14.31 -20.70 -34.76
C ASP A 351 -13.33 -19.53 -34.67
N ILE A 352 -12.30 -19.71 -33.88
CA ILE A 352 -11.16 -18.80 -33.72
C ILE A 352 -9.83 -19.56 -33.75
N CYS A 353 -8.78 -18.87 -34.16
CA CYS A 353 -7.42 -19.35 -34.06
C CYS A 353 -6.63 -18.53 -33.03
N VAL A 354 -5.74 -19.19 -32.28
CA VAL A 354 -4.88 -18.57 -31.29
C VAL A 354 -3.42 -18.86 -31.68
N THR A 355 -2.57 -17.85 -31.79
CA THR A 355 -1.25 -17.93 -32.47
C THR A 355 -0.38 -19.12 -32.07
N GLU A 356 -0.17 -19.36 -30.78
CA GLU A 356 0.69 -20.48 -30.32
C GLU A 356 -0.05 -21.81 -30.17
N HIS A 357 -1.38 -21.79 -30.11
CA HIS A 357 -2.21 -22.96 -29.88
C HIS A 357 -2.83 -23.54 -31.14
N SER A 358 -2.90 -22.74 -32.21
CA SER A 358 -3.37 -23.15 -33.53
C SER A 358 -2.21 -23.26 -34.52
N LYS A 359 -1.84 -24.47 -34.93
CA LYS A 359 -0.77 -24.66 -35.92
C LYS A 359 -1.13 -23.95 -37.23
N TRP A 360 -0.47 -22.84 -37.51
CA TRP A 360 -0.60 -22.10 -38.79
C TRP A 360 -2.05 -21.80 -39.23
N ASN A 361 -2.99 -21.55 -38.25
CA ASN A 361 -4.40 -21.35 -38.47
C ASN A 361 -5.18 -22.54 -39.08
N GLU A 362 -4.59 -23.73 -39.09
CA GLU A 362 -5.22 -24.93 -39.62
C GLU A 362 -6.06 -25.70 -38.59
N GLU A 363 -5.89 -25.39 -37.31
CA GLU A 363 -6.60 -26.06 -36.20
C GLU A 363 -7.37 -25.04 -35.35
N PRO A 364 -8.56 -24.64 -35.75
CA PRO A 364 -9.36 -23.68 -35.01
C PRO A 364 -9.92 -24.26 -33.71
N PHE A 365 -10.25 -23.36 -32.78
CA PHE A 365 -11.03 -23.64 -31.60
C PHE A 365 -12.46 -23.16 -31.78
N THR A 366 -13.43 -23.96 -31.37
CA THR A 366 -14.85 -23.58 -31.40
C THR A 366 -15.30 -23.01 -30.07
N ILE A 367 -15.94 -21.85 -30.07
CA ILE A 367 -16.46 -21.23 -28.85
C ILE A 367 -17.70 -22.01 -28.40
N CYS A 368 -17.65 -22.68 -27.26
CA CYS A 368 -18.77 -23.45 -26.71
C CYS A 368 -19.61 -22.63 -25.71
N GLY A 369 -19.06 -21.56 -25.16
CA GLY A 369 -19.77 -20.72 -24.21
C GLY A 369 -19.07 -19.40 -23.92
N VAL A 370 -19.84 -18.51 -23.31
CA VAL A 370 -19.38 -17.21 -22.85
C VAL A 370 -19.59 -17.13 -21.33
N TYR A 371 -18.57 -16.72 -20.60
CA TYR A 371 -18.66 -16.52 -19.16
C TYR A 371 -18.56 -15.05 -18.78
N GLU A 372 -19.01 -14.72 -17.57
CA GLU A 372 -18.96 -13.35 -17.04
C GLU A 372 -17.52 -12.94 -16.78
N ASN A 373 -17.22 -11.64 -16.93
CA ASN A 373 -15.89 -11.10 -16.73
C ASN A 373 -15.35 -11.42 -15.34
N ILE A 374 -14.16 -11.96 -15.29
CA ILE A 374 -13.39 -12.13 -14.06
C ILE A 374 -12.20 -11.16 -14.04
N ARG A 375 -11.76 -10.80 -12.84
CA ARG A 375 -10.53 -10.06 -12.70
C ARG A 375 -9.34 -11.00 -12.76
N LEU A 376 -8.36 -10.67 -13.59
CA LEU A 376 -7.07 -11.33 -13.70
C LEU A 376 -6.01 -10.46 -13.03
N GLY A 377 -5.22 -11.06 -12.14
CA GLY A 377 -4.25 -10.33 -11.32
C GLY A 377 -4.89 -9.58 -10.14
N GLY A 378 -4.12 -8.71 -9.49
CA GLY A 378 -4.56 -7.88 -8.38
C GLY A 378 -5.21 -6.56 -8.83
N ILE A 379 -5.86 -5.82 -7.91
CA ILE A 379 -6.47 -4.51 -8.20
C ILE A 379 -5.47 -3.49 -8.74
N SER A 380 -4.23 -3.54 -8.28
CA SER A 380 -3.18 -2.59 -8.71
C SER A 380 -2.54 -2.97 -10.05
N ASN A 381 -2.73 -4.20 -10.50
CA ASN A 381 -2.10 -4.74 -11.70
C ASN A 381 -3.06 -5.71 -12.40
N GLN A 382 -4.25 -5.20 -12.72
CA GLN A 382 -5.27 -5.97 -13.39
C GLN A 382 -4.94 -6.13 -14.88
N ASP A 383 -5.06 -7.36 -15.38
CA ASP A 383 -5.01 -7.63 -16.80
C ASP A 383 -6.40 -7.33 -17.41
N MET A 384 -6.44 -6.32 -18.27
CA MET A 384 -7.68 -5.88 -18.94
C MET A 384 -7.91 -6.57 -20.28
N ARG A 385 -6.99 -7.46 -20.69
CA ARG A 385 -7.19 -8.21 -21.93
C ARG A 385 -8.40 -9.13 -21.82
N PRO A 386 -9.09 -9.44 -22.93
CA PRO A 386 -10.04 -10.52 -22.97
C PRO A 386 -9.39 -11.83 -22.54
N SER A 387 -10.11 -12.69 -21.85
CA SER A 387 -9.59 -13.99 -21.43
C SER A 387 -10.29 -15.14 -22.14
N VAL A 388 -9.51 -16.19 -22.42
CA VAL A 388 -9.97 -17.42 -23.05
C VAL A 388 -9.60 -18.59 -22.16
N LEU A 389 -10.60 -19.42 -21.84
CA LEU A 389 -10.39 -20.69 -21.12
C LEU A 389 -10.29 -21.82 -22.11
N PHE A 390 -9.28 -22.65 -21.94
CA PHE A 390 -9.06 -23.87 -22.72
C PHE A 390 -9.36 -25.09 -21.86
N TYR A 391 -9.97 -26.11 -22.44
CA TYR A 391 -10.22 -27.34 -21.73
C TYR A 391 -8.96 -28.22 -21.64
N ALA A 392 -8.59 -28.60 -20.42
CA ALA A 392 -7.44 -29.45 -20.15
C ALA A 392 -7.85 -30.93 -20.10
N HIS A 393 -7.52 -31.70 -21.15
CA HIS A 393 -7.77 -33.15 -21.19
C HIS A 393 -6.87 -33.97 -20.24
N LYS A 394 -5.84 -33.37 -19.70
CA LYS A 394 -4.92 -34.00 -18.73
C LYS A 394 -4.77 -33.10 -17.51
N PRO A 395 -4.58 -33.70 -16.31
CA PRO A 395 -4.38 -32.89 -15.11
C PRO A 395 -3.23 -31.91 -15.25
N MET A 396 -3.52 -30.64 -14.97
CA MET A 396 -2.60 -29.52 -15.06
C MET A 396 -1.71 -29.40 -13.81
N TYR A 397 -0.90 -28.36 -13.74
CA TYR A 397 0.19 -28.21 -12.78
C TYR A 397 -0.21 -27.64 -11.43
N THR A 398 -1.46 -27.20 -11.27
CA THR A 398 -1.97 -26.64 -10.01
C THR A 398 -3.26 -27.35 -9.64
N LEU A 399 -3.24 -28.04 -8.50
CA LEU A 399 -4.44 -28.62 -7.89
C LEU A 399 -5.22 -27.52 -7.19
N GLN A 400 -6.51 -27.41 -7.47
CA GLN A 400 -7.46 -26.55 -6.75
C GLN A 400 -8.49 -27.41 -6.04
N VAL A 401 -8.80 -27.05 -4.81
CA VAL A 401 -9.72 -27.78 -3.93
C VAL A 401 -10.71 -26.82 -3.31
N LYS A 402 -12.00 -27.07 -3.49
CA LYS A 402 -13.07 -26.37 -2.81
C LYS A 402 -13.57 -27.18 -1.62
N PHE A 403 -13.64 -26.57 -0.48
CA PHE A 403 -14.23 -27.16 0.71
C PHE A 403 -15.65 -26.63 0.92
N HIS A 404 -16.49 -27.40 1.64
CA HIS A 404 -17.75 -26.85 2.15
C HIS A 404 -17.50 -25.72 3.15
N GLU A 405 -16.44 -25.89 3.97
CA GLU A 405 -15.92 -24.88 4.88
C GLU A 405 -14.39 -25.06 5.02
N LEU A 406 -13.64 -23.98 4.81
CA LEU A 406 -12.18 -24.01 4.91
C LEU A 406 -11.75 -23.81 6.37
N THR A 407 -11.58 -24.92 7.09
CA THR A 407 -11.07 -24.95 8.45
C THR A 407 -9.60 -25.32 8.49
N ASN A 408 -8.91 -25.01 9.61
CA ASN A 408 -7.52 -25.42 9.80
C ASN A 408 -7.37 -26.96 9.78
N ASP A 409 -8.37 -27.71 10.24
CA ASP A 409 -8.38 -29.16 10.21
C ASP A 409 -8.45 -29.69 8.77
N ASN A 410 -9.32 -29.12 7.94
CA ASN A 410 -9.43 -29.48 6.53
C ASN A 410 -8.15 -29.14 5.75
N MET A 411 -7.51 -27.99 6.04
CA MET A 411 -6.20 -27.66 5.46
C MET A 411 -5.11 -28.61 5.91
N ALA A 412 -5.09 -29.01 7.19
CA ALA A 412 -4.12 -29.98 7.70
C ALA A 412 -4.29 -31.36 7.05
N ARG A 413 -5.53 -31.83 6.85
CA ARG A 413 -5.83 -33.07 6.14
C ARG A 413 -5.40 -33.02 4.67
N LEU A 414 -5.64 -31.92 3.99
CA LEU A 414 -5.17 -31.72 2.62
C LEU A 414 -3.64 -31.76 2.56
N GLN A 415 -2.96 -31.04 3.44
CA GLN A 415 -1.51 -31.02 3.53
C GLN A 415 -0.94 -32.41 3.84
N GLN A 416 -1.54 -33.14 4.78
CA GLN A 416 -1.15 -34.49 5.11
C GLN A 416 -1.27 -35.42 3.88
N LYS A 417 -2.40 -35.34 3.17
CA LYS A 417 -2.64 -36.19 1.98
C LYS A 417 -1.63 -35.91 0.86
N ILE A 418 -1.30 -34.59 0.64
CA ILE A 418 -0.27 -34.20 -0.32
C ILE A 418 1.10 -34.77 0.08
N SER A 419 1.48 -34.67 1.36
CA SER A 419 2.75 -35.17 1.88
C SER A 419 2.85 -36.71 1.84
N GLU A 420 1.75 -37.42 2.10
CA GLU A 420 1.67 -38.88 1.97
C GLU A 420 1.84 -39.33 0.51
N THR A 421 1.26 -38.57 -0.43
CA THR A 421 1.32 -38.93 -1.87
C THR A 421 2.67 -38.57 -2.48
N PHE A 422 3.32 -37.52 -1.97
CA PHE A 422 4.60 -37.00 -2.48
C PHE A 422 5.64 -36.83 -1.36
N PRO A 423 6.12 -37.93 -0.72
CA PRO A 423 7.01 -37.83 0.44
C PRO A 423 8.38 -37.20 0.12
N ASP A 424 8.82 -37.30 -1.14
CA ASP A 424 10.12 -36.82 -1.60
C ASP A 424 10.06 -35.35 -2.10
N ARG A 425 8.93 -34.64 -1.90
CA ARG A 425 8.71 -33.28 -2.39
C ARG A 425 8.14 -32.39 -1.30
N GLU A 426 8.64 -31.18 -1.22
CA GLU A 426 8.10 -30.14 -0.36
C GLU A 426 6.96 -29.40 -1.08
N LEU A 427 5.76 -29.98 -1.09
CA LEU A 427 4.55 -29.40 -1.65
C LEU A 427 3.67 -28.87 -0.52
N SER A 428 3.17 -27.64 -0.68
CA SER A 428 2.35 -26.98 0.34
C SER A 428 0.96 -26.64 -0.19
N ALA A 429 -0.05 -26.95 0.62
CA ALA A 429 -1.40 -26.45 0.41
C ALA A 429 -1.51 -25.01 0.90
N ILE A 430 -2.02 -24.12 0.06
CA ILE A 430 -2.14 -22.69 0.33
C ILE A 430 -3.61 -22.28 0.17
N SER A 431 -4.12 -21.48 1.10
CA SER A 431 -5.46 -20.91 0.99
C SER A 431 -5.49 -19.82 -0.09
N PHE A 432 -6.47 -19.86 -0.98
CA PHE A 432 -6.71 -18.78 -1.95
C PHE A 432 -6.86 -17.42 -1.28
N ARG A 433 -7.60 -17.38 -0.16
CA ARG A 433 -7.79 -16.16 0.59
C ARG A 433 -6.48 -15.58 1.12
N SER A 434 -5.59 -16.44 1.66
CA SER A 434 -4.29 -15.95 2.16
C SER A 434 -3.45 -15.37 1.03
N GLU A 435 -3.43 -16.01 -0.13
CA GLU A 435 -2.66 -15.55 -1.28
C GLU A 435 -3.20 -14.20 -1.81
N ILE A 436 -4.53 -14.09 -1.97
CA ILE A 436 -5.16 -12.83 -2.37
C ILE A 436 -4.87 -11.72 -1.35
N MET A 437 -4.89 -12.03 -0.03
CA MET A 437 -4.54 -11.05 1.00
C MET A 437 -3.07 -10.64 0.95
N ASP A 438 -2.18 -11.54 0.54
CA ASP A 438 -0.76 -11.23 0.36
C ASP A 438 -0.50 -10.30 -0.84
N LEU A 439 -1.34 -10.33 -1.88
CA LEU A 439 -1.29 -9.32 -2.95
C LEU A 439 -1.55 -7.89 -2.44
N TYR A 440 -2.24 -7.75 -1.32
CA TYR A 440 -2.56 -6.46 -0.69
C TYR A 440 -1.66 -6.14 0.51
N LYS A 441 -0.60 -6.91 0.75
CA LYS A 441 0.30 -6.75 1.89
C LYS A 441 0.87 -5.35 1.99
N ASP A 442 1.40 -4.82 0.88
CA ASP A 442 1.97 -3.46 0.84
C ASP A 442 0.91 -2.40 1.15
N SER A 443 -0.31 -2.55 0.62
CA SER A 443 -1.43 -1.65 0.89
C SER A 443 -1.89 -1.73 2.35
N ARG A 444 -1.86 -2.92 2.95
CA ARG A 444 -2.16 -3.14 4.38
C ARG A 444 -1.11 -2.45 5.26
N GLN A 445 0.16 -2.66 4.98
CA GLN A 445 1.25 -2.02 5.72
C GLN A 445 1.21 -0.49 5.61
N PHE A 446 0.90 0.02 4.42
CA PHE A 446 0.69 1.45 4.22
C PHE A 446 -0.50 1.98 5.05
N ARG A 447 -1.65 1.31 5.02
CA ARG A 447 -2.81 1.64 5.85
C ARG A 447 -2.46 1.67 7.33
N ASP A 448 -1.79 0.63 7.83
CA ASP A 448 -1.45 0.48 9.24
C ASP A 448 -0.46 1.56 9.69
N SER A 449 0.50 1.91 8.84
CA SER A 449 1.43 3.02 9.08
C SER A 449 0.70 4.36 9.18
N VAL A 450 -0.24 4.63 8.27
CA VAL A 450 -1.09 5.85 8.29
C VAL A 450 -1.99 5.86 9.52
N MET A 451 -2.56 4.71 9.90
CA MET A 451 -3.41 4.59 11.10
C MET A 451 -2.64 4.92 12.37
N ILE A 452 -1.48 4.31 12.57
CA ILE A 452 -0.64 4.54 13.75
C ILE A 452 -0.20 6.00 13.78
N GLY A 453 0.34 6.52 12.67
CA GLY A 453 0.78 7.91 12.56
C GLY A 453 -0.35 8.92 12.82
N GLY A 454 -1.53 8.67 12.24
CA GLY A 454 -2.72 9.51 12.42
C GLY A 454 -3.21 9.51 13.88
N LEU A 455 -3.28 8.34 14.51
CA LEU A 455 -3.69 8.22 15.91
C LEU A 455 -2.70 8.92 16.86
N VAL A 456 -1.41 8.70 16.68
CA VAL A 456 -0.35 9.35 17.47
C VAL A 456 -0.43 10.87 17.31
N THR A 457 -0.61 11.37 16.08
CA THR A 457 -0.73 12.81 15.83
C THR A 457 -1.97 13.39 16.51
N LEU A 458 -3.10 12.68 16.48
CA LEU A 458 -4.32 13.11 17.16
C LEU A 458 -4.09 13.23 18.67
N LEU A 459 -3.46 12.22 19.30
CA LEU A 459 -3.12 12.25 20.72
C LEU A 459 -2.17 13.41 21.07
N VAL A 460 -1.12 13.60 20.28
CA VAL A 460 -0.17 14.70 20.46
C VAL A 460 -0.89 16.05 20.35
N THR A 461 -1.80 16.20 19.38
CA THR A 461 -2.58 17.44 19.17
C THR A 461 -3.52 17.71 20.35
N LEU A 462 -4.16 16.67 20.90
CA LEU A 462 -5.01 16.81 22.09
C LEU A 462 -4.21 17.28 23.32
N ILE A 463 -3.01 16.74 23.53
CA ILE A 463 -2.11 17.21 24.60
C ILE A 463 -1.74 18.68 24.40
N GLY A 464 -1.41 19.08 23.17
CA GLY A 464 -1.12 20.47 22.83
C GLY A 464 -2.31 21.40 23.06
N LEU A 465 -3.52 20.94 22.74
CA LEU A 465 -4.74 21.70 22.98
C LEU A 465 -4.99 21.92 24.48
N ILE A 466 -4.74 20.89 25.31
CA ILE A 466 -4.82 21.02 26.78
C ILE A 466 -3.83 22.09 27.27
N GLY A 467 -2.57 22.01 26.81
CA GLY A 467 -1.55 23.01 27.15
C GLY A 467 -1.95 24.43 26.76
N TYR A 468 -2.42 24.62 25.50
CA TYR A 468 -2.92 25.89 25.01
C TYR A 468 -4.12 26.42 25.82
N THR A 469 -5.06 25.55 26.12
CA THR A 469 -6.28 25.91 26.87
C THR A 469 -5.93 26.36 28.29
N ASN A 470 -5.03 25.64 28.98
CA ASN A 470 -4.57 26.02 30.31
C ASN A 470 -3.89 27.40 30.33
N ASP A 471 -3.04 27.69 29.34
CA ASP A 471 -2.41 29.01 29.19
C ASP A 471 -3.48 30.11 28.98
N GLU A 472 -4.42 29.86 28.09
CA GLU A 472 -5.47 30.84 27.77
C GLU A 472 -6.43 31.07 28.94
N VAL A 473 -6.79 30.04 29.68
CA VAL A 473 -7.58 30.16 30.93
C VAL A 473 -6.83 30.98 31.97
N SER A 474 -5.53 30.70 32.17
CA SER A 474 -4.70 31.43 33.11
C SER A 474 -4.59 32.91 32.76
N ARG A 475 -4.53 33.25 31.50
CA ARG A 475 -4.48 34.64 31.01
C ARG A 475 -5.80 35.38 31.18
N ARG A 476 -6.93 34.70 30.93
CA ARG A 476 -8.28 35.28 31.02
C ARG A 476 -8.86 35.17 32.44
N ARG A 477 -8.08 34.76 33.42
CA ARG A 477 -8.57 34.49 34.79
C ARG A 477 -9.35 35.68 35.37
N LYS A 478 -8.89 36.92 35.17
CA LYS A 478 -9.61 38.14 35.64
C LYS A 478 -10.92 38.33 34.87
N GLU A 479 -10.92 38.17 33.55
CA GLU A 479 -12.13 38.29 32.71
C GLU A 479 -13.17 37.22 33.13
N ILE A 480 -12.72 35.97 33.31
CA ILE A 480 -13.56 34.87 33.76
C ILE A 480 -14.15 35.16 35.16
N ALA A 481 -13.34 35.67 36.08
CA ALA A 481 -13.78 36.03 37.41
C ALA A 481 -14.86 37.14 37.40
N VAL A 482 -14.65 38.21 36.63
CA VAL A 482 -15.62 39.29 36.45
C VAL A 482 -16.93 38.78 35.83
N ARG A 483 -16.87 37.91 34.80
CA ARG A 483 -18.05 37.33 34.19
C ARG A 483 -18.80 36.40 35.17
N ARG A 484 -18.08 35.64 35.99
CA ARG A 484 -18.66 34.76 37.02
C ARG A 484 -19.37 35.55 38.10
N VAL A 485 -18.78 36.66 38.55
CA VAL A 485 -19.44 37.58 39.52
C VAL A 485 -20.71 38.21 38.94
N ASN A 486 -20.74 38.45 37.64
CA ASN A 486 -21.90 38.96 36.89
C ASN A 486 -22.92 37.84 36.51
N GLY A 487 -22.81 36.63 37.05
CA GLY A 487 -23.77 35.56 36.85
C GLY A 487 -23.53 34.64 35.64
N ALA A 488 -22.40 34.72 34.96
CA ALA A 488 -22.12 33.85 33.85
C ALA A 488 -21.98 32.38 34.28
N THR A 489 -22.64 31.48 33.55
CA THR A 489 -22.59 30.04 33.78
C THR A 489 -21.28 29.44 33.29
N LEU A 490 -21.00 28.19 33.65
CA LEU A 490 -19.87 27.44 33.12
C LEU A 490 -19.95 27.31 31.59
N TRP A 491 -21.15 27.14 31.05
CA TRP A 491 -21.41 27.05 29.59
C TRP A 491 -21.07 28.34 28.84
N ASP A 492 -21.35 29.49 29.43
CA ASP A 492 -21.00 30.77 28.80
C ASP A 492 -19.49 30.93 28.65
N ILE A 493 -18.73 30.47 29.64
CA ILE A 493 -17.27 30.48 29.60
C ILE A 493 -16.74 29.47 28.59
N LEU A 494 -17.26 28.23 28.61
CA LEU A 494 -16.90 27.19 27.64
C LEU A 494 -17.21 27.64 26.21
N ARG A 495 -18.37 28.22 25.95
CA ARG A 495 -18.76 28.74 24.61
C ARG A 495 -17.78 29.77 24.09
N LEU A 496 -17.20 30.59 24.96
CA LEU A 496 -16.18 31.56 24.56
C LEU A 496 -14.93 30.87 24.01
N PHE A 497 -14.43 29.83 24.71
CA PHE A 497 -13.25 29.08 24.26
C PHE A 497 -13.55 28.23 23.04
N ILE A 498 -14.69 27.54 23.00
CA ILE A 498 -15.12 26.73 21.85
C ILE A 498 -15.23 27.62 20.60
N LYS A 499 -15.75 28.84 20.72
CA LYS A 499 -15.85 29.77 19.59
C LYS A 499 -14.46 30.15 19.07
N ASP A 500 -13.53 30.52 19.96
CA ASP A 500 -12.18 30.94 19.59
C ASP A 500 -11.38 29.79 18.92
N ILE A 501 -11.48 28.57 19.44
CA ILE A 501 -10.81 27.37 18.91
C ILE A 501 -11.55 26.83 17.68
N GLY A 502 -12.89 26.89 17.68
CA GLY A 502 -13.72 26.38 16.60
C GLY A 502 -13.43 27.03 15.24
N TYR A 503 -13.22 28.35 15.21
CA TYR A 503 -12.80 29.02 13.97
C TYR A 503 -11.47 28.47 13.46
N ILE A 504 -10.49 28.26 14.36
CA ILE A 504 -9.19 27.72 13.97
C ILE A 504 -9.36 26.30 13.42
N CYS A 505 -10.20 25.46 14.06
CA CYS A 505 -10.51 24.12 13.60
C CYS A 505 -11.17 24.11 12.20
N ILE A 506 -12.14 24.99 11.96
CA ILE A 506 -12.84 25.07 10.65
C ILE A 506 -11.82 25.40 9.53
N TYR A 507 -11.00 26.44 9.72
CA TYR A 507 -9.98 26.77 8.75
C TYR A 507 -8.95 25.66 8.57
N ALA A 508 -8.58 24.98 9.66
CA ALA A 508 -7.63 23.89 9.62
C ALA A 508 -8.17 22.66 8.85
N VAL A 509 -9.45 22.30 9.05
CA VAL A 509 -10.09 21.20 8.32
C VAL A 509 -10.16 21.52 6.84
N ILE A 510 -10.56 22.74 6.46
CA ILE A 510 -10.62 23.14 5.05
C ILE A 510 -9.21 23.08 4.40
N LEU A 511 -8.20 23.62 5.05
CA LEU A 511 -6.84 23.62 4.50
C LEU A 511 -6.22 22.22 4.52
N GLY A 512 -6.33 21.51 5.63
CA GLY A 512 -5.80 20.15 5.78
C GLY A 512 -6.49 19.15 4.86
N GLY A 513 -7.82 19.20 4.77
CA GLY A 513 -8.61 18.41 3.83
C GLY A 513 -8.27 18.73 2.37
N GLY A 514 -8.09 20.00 2.03
CA GLY A 514 -7.67 20.41 0.69
C GLY A 514 -6.30 19.84 0.29
N ILE A 515 -5.31 19.90 1.19
CA ILE A 515 -3.99 19.28 0.96
C ILE A 515 -4.15 17.75 0.82
N ALA A 516 -4.93 17.13 1.69
CA ALA A 516 -5.20 15.69 1.64
C ALA A 516 -5.84 15.29 0.30
N TYR A 517 -6.78 16.07 -0.23
CA TYR A 517 -7.42 15.80 -1.51
C TYR A 517 -6.41 15.68 -2.65
N PHE A 518 -5.48 16.62 -2.77
CA PHE A 518 -4.45 16.57 -3.83
C PHE A 518 -3.49 15.39 -3.66
N VAL A 519 -3.08 15.09 -2.43
CA VAL A 519 -2.20 13.95 -2.15
C VAL A 519 -2.92 12.63 -2.45
N LEU A 520 -4.19 12.50 -2.04
CA LEU A 520 -5.01 11.31 -2.28
C LEU A 520 -5.31 11.09 -3.76
N GLN A 521 -5.57 12.15 -4.51
CA GLN A 521 -5.76 12.07 -5.96
C GLN A 521 -4.54 11.45 -6.64
N LYS A 522 -3.35 11.91 -6.27
CA LYS A 522 -2.08 11.35 -6.77
C LYS A 522 -1.84 9.91 -6.32
N TRP A 523 -2.20 9.60 -5.07
CA TRP A 523 -2.05 8.24 -4.54
C TRP A 523 -2.98 7.25 -5.23
N GLN A 524 -4.21 7.64 -5.54
CA GLN A 524 -5.19 6.80 -6.21
C GLN A 524 -4.83 6.43 -7.66
N GLU A 525 -3.95 7.18 -8.32
CA GLU A 525 -3.54 6.90 -9.70
C GLU A 525 -2.94 5.49 -9.89
N GLN A 526 -2.45 4.87 -8.81
CA GLN A 526 -1.88 3.52 -8.83
C GLN A 526 -2.92 2.39 -8.85
N PHE A 527 -4.19 2.68 -8.56
CA PHE A 527 -5.25 1.68 -8.51
C PHE A 527 -6.13 1.77 -9.74
N THR A 528 -6.50 0.61 -10.30
CA THR A 528 -7.46 0.53 -11.41
C THR A 528 -8.86 0.88 -10.93
N GLU A 529 -9.26 0.32 -9.78
CA GLU A 529 -10.53 0.61 -9.14
C GLU A 529 -10.34 1.52 -7.93
N LYS A 530 -11.14 2.58 -7.84
CA LYS A 530 -10.96 3.68 -6.89
C LYS A 530 -12.24 3.97 -6.14
N VAL A 531 -12.10 4.18 -4.84
CA VAL A 531 -13.18 4.78 -4.05
C VAL A 531 -13.34 6.24 -4.48
N PRO A 532 -14.57 6.71 -4.81
CA PRO A 532 -14.76 8.10 -5.19
C PRO A 532 -14.38 9.05 -4.05
N LEU A 533 -13.66 10.13 -4.41
CA LEU A 533 -13.30 11.21 -3.50
C LEU A 533 -14.53 12.08 -3.22
N SER A 534 -15.39 11.58 -2.33
CA SER A 534 -16.64 12.25 -1.98
C SER A 534 -16.40 13.36 -0.96
N TRP A 535 -17.08 14.48 -1.12
CA TRP A 535 -16.93 15.68 -0.27
C TRP A 535 -17.14 15.44 1.23
N TYR A 536 -17.93 14.43 1.61
CA TYR A 536 -18.21 14.10 3.03
C TYR A 536 -17.02 13.39 3.73
N ILE A 537 -15.92 13.16 3.05
CA ILE A 537 -14.67 12.63 3.63
C ILE A 537 -13.77 13.77 4.09
N PHE A 538 -13.93 14.93 3.47
CA PHE A 538 -13.17 16.15 3.71
C PHE A 538 -13.94 17.12 4.60
#